data_dac29f1e3b03ecfd6ae936339a521a6f
#
_entry.id   dac29f1e3b03ecfd6ae936339a521a6f
#
_cell.length_a   1.000
_cell.length_b   1.000
_cell.length_c   1.000
_cell.angle_alpha   90.00
_cell.angle_beta   90.00
_cell.angle_gamma   90.00
#
_symmetry.space_group_name_H-M   'P 1'
#
loop_
_entity.id
_entity.type
_entity.pdbx_description
1 polymer ?
#
loop_
_entity_poly.entity_id
_entity_poly.type
_entity_poly.pdbx_seq_one_letter_code
_entity_poly.pdbx_strand_id
1 'polypeptide(L)'
;MTRPARPPHRRPQLFFPSGVAGAMALPGRALGGGTARFRDRAARERMLPAEHFREAPGGLWLSSLGLGTYIGSPDGPTDTAVEQAATICLSSGRVNVLDTAINYRYQRAERSLGRALARAIERGAVSRDEVFVATKNGYLAPDGEAGPPSPTWVEDQLVGPGALDPRDLVDGSHAMSPSFLTDQLGRSLTNLGVRTVDLLYLHNAPDAQLALVGRGEFLRRLEESFSLYERFRSEGKVGAYGLATWDCLRLPPGRPEHFPLEAAVRLARKVGGEEHGFRFVQFPFSAAMPEAWAEATQPVGGERLSLFAAAARLRVGCFTSVPLLQGRLARGGPKRGGLTAAQTALQFARSVPGTIGPLVGQKRPEHLSENLELAARRSWDAPTFTAYAQELEVRGP
;
A
#
# COMPACT_ATOMS: atom_id res chain seq x y z
N MET A 1 54.97 17.08 5.57
CA MET A 1 54.26 15.83 5.19
C MET A 1 52.84 16.18 4.79
N THR A 2 52.61 16.35 3.51
CA THR A 2 51.32 16.74 2.90
C THR A 2 50.46 15.50 2.70
N ARG A 3 49.20 15.54 3.20
CA ARG A 3 48.21 14.49 2.99
C ARG A 3 47.83 14.40 1.51
N PRO A 4 47.68 13.20 0.93
CA PRO A 4 47.24 13.07 -0.45
C PRO A 4 45.75 13.43 -0.58
N ALA A 5 45.38 14.10 -1.67
CA ALA A 5 44.04 14.49 -2.04
C ALA A 5 43.15 13.27 -2.31
N ARG A 6 41.90 13.31 -1.80
CA ARG A 6 40.87 12.31 -2.09
C ARG A 6 40.54 12.34 -3.60
N PRO A 7 40.37 11.16 -4.24
CA PRO A 7 39.91 11.10 -5.62
C PRO A 7 38.45 11.56 -5.74
N PRO A 8 38.06 12.12 -6.89
CA PRO A 8 36.69 12.62 -7.09
C PRO A 8 35.64 11.48 -7.04
N HIS A 9 34.54 11.71 -6.34
CA HIS A 9 33.41 10.81 -6.26
C HIS A 9 32.89 10.46 -7.66
N ARG A 10 33.06 9.23 -8.10
CA ARG A 10 32.37 8.69 -9.28
C ARG A 10 30.86 8.68 -8.95
N ARG A 11 30.06 9.27 -9.83
CA ARG A 11 28.59 9.15 -9.78
C ARG A 11 28.24 7.66 -9.83
N PRO A 12 27.31 7.17 -8.98
CA PRO A 12 26.89 5.78 -9.04
C PRO A 12 26.29 5.50 -10.42
N GLN A 13 26.86 4.55 -11.13
CA GLN A 13 26.23 3.97 -12.30
C GLN A 13 25.07 3.11 -11.80
N LEU A 14 23.83 3.51 -12.15
CA LEU A 14 22.64 2.70 -11.95
C LEU A 14 22.83 1.37 -12.68
N PHE A 15 23.00 0.31 -11.91
CA PHE A 15 23.06 -1.05 -12.42
C PHE A 15 21.64 -1.50 -12.74
N PHE A 16 21.28 -1.53 -14.02
CA PHE A 16 20.05 -2.16 -14.48
C PHE A 16 20.32 -3.65 -14.66
N PRO A 17 19.65 -4.57 -13.94
CA PRO A 17 19.79 -5.98 -14.21
C PRO A 17 19.27 -6.28 -15.62
N SER A 18 20.09 -6.91 -16.42
CA SER A 18 19.79 -7.41 -17.76
C SER A 18 18.77 -8.54 -17.66
N GLY A 19 17.49 -8.23 -17.93
CA GLY A 19 16.44 -9.26 -17.85
C GLY A 19 15.08 -8.92 -18.46
N VAL A 20 14.85 -7.67 -18.90
CA VAL A 20 13.66 -7.32 -19.71
C VAL A 20 14.14 -6.41 -20.83
N ALA A 21 14.62 -7.01 -21.91
CA ALA A 21 15.01 -6.28 -23.11
C ALA A 21 13.77 -5.68 -23.77
N GLY A 22 13.69 -4.34 -23.83
CA GLY A 22 13.00 -3.64 -24.89
C GLY A 22 11.59 -3.11 -24.65
N ALA A 23 10.90 -3.38 -23.56
CA ALA A 23 9.59 -2.75 -23.31
C ALA A 23 9.79 -1.39 -22.63
N MET A 24 9.37 -0.30 -23.30
CA MET A 24 9.36 1.02 -22.67
C MET A 24 8.40 1.01 -21.49
N ALA A 25 8.86 1.52 -20.32
CA ALA A 25 8.01 1.67 -19.13
C ALA A 25 6.73 2.44 -19.45
N LEU A 26 5.59 1.92 -19.01
CA LEU A 26 4.26 2.50 -19.24
C LEU A 26 4.21 3.95 -18.72
N PRO A 27 3.91 4.93 -19.57
CA PRO A 27 3.79 6.33 -19.15
C PRO A 27 2.44 6.59 -18.46
N GLY A 28 2.38 7.67 -17.70
CA GLY A 28 1.15 8.11 -17.04
C GLY A 28 0.93 7.46 -15.67
N ARG A 29 -0.19 7.87 -15.07
CA ARG A 29 -0.65 7.44 -13.75
C ARG A 29 -2.17 7.53 -13.68
N ALA A 30 -2.79 7.03 -12.59
CA ALA A 30 -4.21 7.22 -12.33
C ALA A 30 -4.57 8.71 -12.28
N LEU A 31 -5.65 9.07 -12.96
CA LEU A 31 -6.18 10.43 -13.02
C LEU A 31 -7.67 10.40 -12.69
N GLY A 32 -8.18 11.52 -12.12
CA GLY A 32 -9.60 11.65 -11.78
C GLY A 32 -10.53 11.34 -12.96
N GLY A 33 -10.23 11.88 -14.15
CA GLY A 33 -11.00 11.60 -15.37
C GLY A 33 -10.88 10.14 -15.85
N GLY A 34 -9.69 9.53 -15.72
CA GLY A 34 -9.48 8.12 -16.07
C GLY A 34 -10.28 7.18 -15.16
N THR A 35 -10.10 7.34 -13.86
CA THR A 35 -10.79 6.50 -12.86
C THR A 35 -12.31 6.73 -12.87
N ALA A 36 -12.78 7.93 -13.21
CA ALA A 36 -14.20 8.20 -13.44
C ALA A 36 -14.73 7.43 -14.68
N ARG A 37 -14.00 7.42 -15.79
CA ARG A 37 -14.36 6.60 -16.98
C ARG A 37 -14.45 5.12 -16.64
N PHE A 38 -13.51 4.60 -15.85
CA PHE A 38 -13.56 3.21 -15.38
C PHE A 38 -14.84 2.93 -14.58
N ARG A 39 -15.15 3.78 -13.58
CA ARG A 39 -16.38 3.71 -12.78
C ARG A 39 -17.64 3.73 -13.66
N ASP A 40 -17.72 4.69 -14.57
CA ASP A 40 -18.92 4.90 -15.39
C ASP A 40 -19.13 3.75 -16.38
N ARG A 41 -18.05 3.19 -16.92
CA ARG A 41 -18.08 1.97 -17.73
C ARG A 41 -18.56 0.78 -16.90
N ALA A 42 -18.04 0.59 -15.71
CA ALA A 42 -18.43 -0.48 -14.80
C ALA A 42 -19.90 -0.37 -14.38
N ALA A 43 -20.39 0.83 -14.10
CA ALA A 43 -21.81 1.07 -13.76
C ALA A 43 -22.73 0.68 -14.93
N ARG A 44 -22.39 1.05 -16.17
CA ARG A 44 -23.20 0.73 -17.36
C ARG A 44 -23.16 -0.74 -17.75
N GLU A 45 -21.95 -1.31 -17.83
CA GLU A 45 -21.74 -2.65 -18.42
C GLU A 45 -21.90 -3.78 -17.41
N ARG A 46 -21.64 -3.50 -16.13
CA ARG A 46 -21.67 -4.49 -15.03
C ARG A 46 -22.76 -4.23 -14.02
N MET A 47 -23.55 -3.16 -14.18
CA MET A 47 -24.63 -2.73 -13.26
C MET A 47 -24.13 -2.65 -11.81
N LEU A 48 -22.91 -2.17 -11.59
CA LEU A 48 -22.36 -2.06 -10.24
C LEU A 48 -23.01 -0.87 -9.51
N PRO A 49 -23.27 -1.00 -8.20
CA PRO A 49 -23.80 0.09 -7.40
C PRO A 49 -22.79 1.25 -7.34
N ALA A 50 -23.27 2.49 -7.34
CA ALA A 50 -22.42 3.69 -7.38
C ALA A 50 -21.40 3.72 -6.23
N GLU A 51 -21.80 3.29 -5.04
CA GLU A 51 -20.96 3.24 -3.84
C GLU A 51 -19.85 2.18 -3.87
N HIS A 52 -19.78 1.36 -4.94
CA HIS A 52 -18.63 0.48 -5.17
C HIS A 52 -17.38 1.27 -5.52
N PHE A 53 -17.52 2.45 -6.11
CA PHE A 53 -16.42 3.37 -6.35
C PHE A 53 -16.50 4.55 -5.42
N ARG A 54 -15.41 4.85 -4.74
CA ARG A 54 -15.32 5.90 -3.75
C ARG A 54 -14.39 7.00 -4.21
N GLU A 55 -14.82 8.23 -3.96
CA GLU A 55 -13.94 9.36 -4.17
C GLU A 55 -12.77 9.30 -3.17
N ALA A 56 -11.56 9.44 -3.69
CA ALA A 56 -10.31 9.40 -2.95
C ALA A 56 -9.52 10.69 -3.17
N PRO A 57 -8.51 11.00 -2.33
CA PRO A 57 -7.67 12.18 -2.51
C PRO A 57 -7.17 12.32 -3.95
N GLY A 58 -7.17 13.55 -4.46
CA GLY A 58 -6.81 13.85 -5.85
C GLY A 58 -7.94 13.65 -6.86
N GLY A 59 -9.20 13.54 -6.41
CA GLY A 59 -10.37 13.37 -7.26
C GLY A 59 -10.43 12.01 -7.97
N LEU A 60 -9.76 11.01 -7.41
CA LEU A 60 -9.73 9.64 -7.94
C LEU A 60 -11.00 8.87 -7.54
N TRP A 61 -11.50 8.02 -8.43
CA TRP A 61 -12.60 7.09 -8.18
C TRP A 61 -12.04 5.67 -8.07
N LEU A 62 -11.95 5.17 -6.83
CA LEU A 62 -11.30 3.90 -6.52
C LEU A 62 -12.32 2.85 -6.06
N SER A 63 -12.15 1.62 -6.53
CA SER A 63 -13.01 0.51 -6.17
C SER A 63 -12.93 0.19 -4.68
N SER A 64 -14.08 -0.15 -4.07
CA SER A 64 -14.20 -0.49 -2.65
C SER A 64 -13.63 -1.87 -2.30
N LEU A 65 -12.95 -2.50 -3.24
CA LEU A 65 -12.12 -3.69 -3.10
C LEU A 65 -10.84 -3.46 -3.89
N GLY A 66 -9.69 -3.72 -3.27
CA GLY A 66 -8.39 -3.68 -3.93
C GLY A 66 -7.72 -5.05 -3.93
N LEU A 67 -6.87 -5.30 -4.92
CA LEU A 67 -6.05 -6.50 -4.97
C LEU A 67 -4.76 -6.28 -4.17
N GLY A 68 -4.53 -7.10 -3.13
CA GLY A 68 -3.28 -7.20 -2.39
C GLY A 68 -2.45 -8.41 -2.84
N THR A 69 -1.12 -8.33 -2.72
CA THR A 69 -0.20 -9.34 -3.26
C THR A 69 0.80 -9.91 -2.25
N TYR A 70 0.55 -9.70 -0.96
CA TYR A 70 1.48 -10.11 0.11
C TYR A 70 1.67 -11.62 0.21
N ILE A 71 0.56 -12.40 0.23
CA ILE A 71 0.59 -13.82 0.58
C ILE A 71 0.99 -14.68 -0.62
N GLY A 72 1.93 -15.62 -0.38
CA GLY A 72 2.34 -16.65 -1.34
C GLY A 72 3.83 -16.94 -1.26
N SER A 73 4.23 -18.06 -1.87
CA SER A 73 5.64 -18.44 -1.98
C SER A 73 6.35 -17.63 -3.07
N PRO A 74 7.67 -17.44 -2.96
CA PRO A 74 8.46 -16.75 -3.98
C PRO A 74 8.79 -17.72 -5.15
N ASP A 75 7.75 -18.25 -5.83
CA ASP A 75 7.86 -19.24 -6.90
C ASP A 75 7.04 -18.89 -8.14
N GLY A 76 7.35 -19.56 -9.24
CA GLY A 76 6.69 -19.38 -10.55
C GLY A 76 5.18 -19.63 -10.53
N PRO A 77 4.69 -20.73 -9.92
CA PRO A 77 3.26 -20.98 -9.79
C PRO A 77 2.50 -19.83 -9.09
N THR A 78 3.04 -19.29 -7.99
CA THR A 78 2.46 -18.14 -7.28
C THR A 78 2.50 -16.88 -8.14
N ASP A 79 3.59 -16.62 -8.86
CA ASP A 79 3.70 -15.48 -9.77
C ASP A 79 2.61 -15.52 -10.84
N THR A 80 2.42 -16.70 -11.48
CA THR A 80 1.39 -16.91 -12.49
C THR A 80 0.00 -16.70 -11.91
N ALA A 81 -0.29 -17.24 -10.72
CA ALA A 81 -1.59 -17.09 -10.08
C ALA A 81 -1.90 -15.63 -9.72
N VAL A 82 -0.92 -14.87 -9.22
CA VAL A 82 -1.08 -13.43 -8.92
C VAL A 82 -1.28 -12.63 -10.21
N GLU A 83 -0.52 -12.91 -11.27
CA GLU A 83 -0.66 -12.26 -12.56
C GLU A 83 -2.04 -12.50 -13.18
N GLN A 84 -2.52 -13.73 -13.15
CA GLN A 84 -3.86 -14.09 -13.62
C GLN A 84 -4.95 -13.39 -12.81
N ALA A 85 -4.86 -13.41 -11.48
CA ALA A 85 -5.81 -12.73 -10.60
C ALA A 85 -5.88 -11.22 -10.87
N ALA A 86 -4.73 -10.57 -11.01
CA ALA A 86 -4.67 -9.13 -11.32
C ALA A 86 -5.25 -8.83 -12.72
N THR A 87 -4.95 -9.66 -13.72
CA THR A 87 -5.51 -9.52 -15.06
C THR A 87 -7.04 -9.64 -15.04
N ILE A 88 -7.58 -10.63 -14.31
CA ILE A 88 -9.03 -10.82 -14.16
C ILE A 88 -9.65 -9.64 -13.41
N CYS A 89 -9.05 -9.17 -12.31
CA CYS A 89 -9.51 -7.98 -11.58
C CYS A 89 -9.70 -6.78 -12.50
N LEU A 90 -8.68 -6.44 -13.27
CA LEU A 90 -8.70 -5.30 -14.19
C LEU A 90 -9.72 -5.49 -15.33
N SER A 91 -9.71 -6.67 -15.98
CA SER A 91 -10.60 -6.97 -17.09
C SER A 91 -12.07 -7.13 -16.68
N SER A 92 -12.34 -7.45 -15.42
CA SER A 92 -13.72 -7.57 -14.91
C SER A 92 -14.47 -6.22 -14.84
N GLY A 93 -13.74 -5.09 -14.88
CA GLY A 93 -14.31 -3.77 -14.63
C GLY A 93 -14.72 -3.53 -13.17
N ARG A 94 -14.31 -4.42 -12.23
CA ARG A 94 -14.72 -4.36 -10.83
C ARG A 94 -13.67 -3.83 -9.87
N VAL A 95 -12.40 -3.92 -10.26
CA VAL A 95 -11.26 -3.52 -9.42
C VAL A 95 -10.28 -2.70 -10.23
N ASN A 96 -9.97 -1.48 -9.77
CA ASN A 96 -8.95 -0.61 -10.33
C ASN A 96 -7.85 -0.22 -9.32
N VAL A 97 -7.77 -0.91 -8.18
CA VAL A 97 -6.75 -0.71 -7.14
C VAL A 97 -5.87 -1.94 -7.03
N LEU A 98 -4.57 -1.76 -7.25
CA LEU A 98 -3.53 -2.77 -7.11
C LEU A 98 -2.55 -2.35 -6.01
N ASP A 99 -2.34 -3.20 -5.01
CA ASP A 99 -1.41 -2.97 -3.90
C ASP A 99 -0.34 -4.05 -3.83
N THR A 100 0.90 -3.61 -3.71
CA THR A 100 2.08 -4.47 -3.57
C THR A 100 3.12 -3.84 -2.64
N ALA A 101 4.30 -4.43 -2.56
CA ALA A 101 5.50 -3.86 -1.94
C ALA A 101 6.75 -4.51 -2.55
N ILE A 102 7.86 -3.77 -2.53
CA ILE A 102 9.12 -4.27 -3.08
C ILE A 102 9.60 -5.55 -2.36
N ASN A 103 9.40 -5.65 -1.05
CA ASN A 103 9.80 -6.82 -0.26
C ASN A 103 8.85 -8.02 -0.38
N TYR A 104 7.67 -7.87 -1.01
CA TYR A 104 6.74 -8.99 -1.15
C TYR A 104 7.27 -10.03 -2.13
N ARG A 105 7.43 -11.26 -1.59
CA ARG A 105 7.95 -12.40 -2.34
C ARG A 105 9.27 -12.06 -3.08
N TYR A 106 10.17 -11.32 -2.42
CA TYR A 106 11.48 -10.95 -2.99
C TYR A 106 11.35 -10.24 -4.35
N GLN A 107 10.59 -9.13 -4.39
CA GLN A 107 10.31 -8.30 -5.57
C GLN A 107 9.42 -8.97 -6.64
N ARG A 108 9.12 -10.26 -6.53
CA ARG A 108 8.33 -11.01 -7.53
C ARG A 108 6.87 -10.55 -7.59
N ALA A 109 6.31 -10.02 -6.47
CA ALA A 109 4.95 -9.50 -6.43
C ALA A 109 4.76 -8.29 -7.34
N GLU A 110 5.70 -7.33 -7.32
CA GLU A 110 5.67 -6.18 -8.22
C GLU A 110 5.78 -6.61 -9.68
N ARG A 111 6.67 -7.54 -10.01
CA ARG A 111 6.85 -8.06 -11.37
C ARG A 111 5.58 -8.75 -11.88
N SER A 112 4.89 -9.52 -11.04
CA SER A 112 3.62 -10.15 -11.41
C SER A 112 2.54 -9.12 -11.71
N LEU A 113 2.43 -8.05 -10.88
CA LEU A 113 1.49 -6.95 -11.14
C LEU A 113 1.85 -6.15 -12.40
N GLY A 114 3.12 -5.87 -12.62
CA GLY A 114 3.60 -5.16 -13.81
C GLY A 114 3.20 -5.88 -15.09
N ARG A 115 3.42 -7.20 -15.17
CA ARG A 115 3.00 -8.01 -16.32
C ARG A 115 1.48 -8.03 -16.51
N ALA A 116 0.71 -8.15 -15.41
CA ALA A 116 -0.74 -8.12 -15.47
C ALA A 116 -1.28 -6.78 -15.99
N LEU A 117 -0.72 -5.67 -15.49
CA LEU A 117 -1.09 -4.32 -15.92
C LEU A 117 -0.78 -4.10 -17.40
N ALA A 118 0.43 -4.46 -17.84
CA ALA A 118 0.82 -4.35 -19.24
C ALA A 118 -0.12 -5.14 -20.15
N ARG A 119 -0.43 -6.40 -19.82
CA ARG A 119 -1.38 -7.22 -20.57
C ARG A 119 -2.80 -6.66 -20.61
N ALA A 120 -3.28 -6.12 -19.49
CA ALA A 120 -4.63 -5.55 -19.44
C ALA A 120 -4.73 -4.30 -20.33
N ILE A 121 -3.69 -3.46 -20.37
CA ILE A 121 -3.60 -2.29 -21.24
C ILE A 121 -3.47 -2.71 -22.70
N GLU A 122 -2.58 -3.65 -23.02
CA GLU A 122 -2.35 -4.15 -24.37
C GLU A 122 -3.64 -4.74 -25.00
N ARG A 123 -4.46 -5.42 -24.20
CA ARG A 123 -5.76 -5.95 -24.60
C ARG A 123 -6.88 -4.91 -24.64
N GLY A 124 -6.60 -3.66 -24.31
CA GLY A 124 -7.60 -2.60 -24.26
C GLY A 124 -8.65 -2.76 -23.15
N ALA A 125 -8.38 -3.61 -22.15
CA ALA A 125 -9.31 -3.79 -21.03
C ALA A 125 -9.34 -2.55 -20.11
N VAL A 126 -8.19 -1.90 -19.94
CA VAL A 126 -8.02 -0.66 -19.18
C VAL A 126 -6.98 0.24 -19.85
N SER A 127 -7.00 1.53 -19.54
CA SER A 127 -5.88 2.45 -19.79
C SER A 127 -5.11 2.74 -18.49
N ARG A 128 -3.85 3.20 -18.61
CA ARG A 128 -2.99 3.43 -17.43
C ARG A 128 -3.61 4.42 -16.45
N ASP A 129 -4.30 5.43 -16.94
CA ASP A 129 -4.94 6.47 -16.13
C ASP A 129 -6.23 6.02 -15.40
N GLU A 130 -6.70 4.81 -15.67
CA GLU A 130 -7.84 4.19 -15.00
C GLU A 130 -7.43 3.35 -13.77
N VAL A 131 -6.15 2.95 -13.67
CA VAL A 131 -5.66 1.98 -12.68
C VAL A 131 -4.75 2.65 -11.65
N PHE A 132 -5.08 2.46 -10.38
CA PHE A 132 -4.31 2.94 -9.23
C PHE A 132 -3.35 1.86 -8.75
N VAL A 133 -2.05 2.14 -8.81
CA VAL A 133 -0.97 1.22 -8.42
C VAL A 133 -0.24 1.76 -7.21
N ALA A 134 -0.30 1.03 -6.10
CA ALA A 134 0.40 1.33 -4.86
C ALA A 134 1.53 0.33 -4.62
N THR A 135 2.70 0.84 -4.17
CA THR A 135 3.80 0.02 -3.66
C THR A 135 4.39 0.62 -2.39
N LYS A 136 5.35 -0.08 -1.77
CA LYS A 136 5.91 0.28 -0.47
C LYS A 136 7.41 0.04 -0.47
N ASN A 137 8.17 0.90 0.23
CA ASN A 137 9.61 0.75 0.46
C ASN A 137 9.97 0.90 1.94
N GLY A 138 11.22 0.58 2.32
CA GLY A 138 11.72 0.67 3.68
C GLY A 138 12.33 -0.64 4.20
N TYR A 139 11.74 -1.80 3.92
CA TYR A 139 12.32 -3.10 4.26
C TYR A 139 13.38 -3.54 3.25
N LEU A 140 14.39 -4.28 3.73
CA LEU A 140 15.31 -4.99 2.83
C LEU A 140 14.53 -5.90 1.87
N ALA A 141 14.88 -5.88 0.61
CA ALA A 141 14.17 -6.60 -0.44
C ALA A 141 15.15 -7.32 -1.38
N PRO A 142 15.65 -8.50 -0.99
CA PRO A 142 16.44 -9.35 -1.87
C PRO A 142 15.72 -9.62 -3.19
N ASP A 143 16.45 -9.90 -4.26
CA ASP A 143 15.87 -10.15 -5.57
C ASP A 143 15.63 -11.65 -5.81
N GLY A 144 14.46 -11.97 -6.28
CA GLY A 144 14.11 -13.28 -6.82
C GLY A 144 14.14 -14.41 -5.80
N GLU A 145 15.07 -15.33 -5.94
CA GLU A 145 15.20 -16.55 -5.13
C GLU A 145 16.30 -16.46 -4.07
N ALA A 146 16.79 -15.24 -3.79
CA ALA A 146 17.93 -15.01 -2.90
C ALA A 146 17.68 -15.44 -1.43
N GLY A 147 16.45 -15.78 -1.06
CA GLY A 147 16.10 -16.09 0.32
C GLY A 147 16.11 -14.84 1.24
N PRO A 148 16.11 -15.02 2.56
CA PRO A 148 16.17 -13.90 3.49
C PRO A 148 17.50 -13.15 3.35
N PRO A 149 17.51 -11.81 3.62
CA PRO A 149 18.73 -11.03 3.54
C PRO A 149 19.81 -11.60 4.46
N SER A 150 21.02 -11.82 3.94
CA SER A 150 22.20 -12.17 4.73
C SER A 150 23.12 -10.94 4.88
N PRO A 151 24.02 -10.91 5.89
CA PRO A 151 25.00 -9.83 6.00
C PRO A 151 25.83 -9.64 4.73
N THR A 152 26.26 -10.72 4.07
CA THR A 152 27.00 -10.70 2.81
C THR A 152 26.16 -10.09 1.69
N TRP A 153 24.88 -10.48 1.58
CA TRP A 153 23.97 -9.88 0.60
C TRP A 153 23.79 -8.38 0.82
N VAL A 154 23.63 -7.94 2.09
CA VAL A 154 23.52 -6.51 2.43
C VAL A 154 24.79 -5.78 2.02
N GLU A 155 25.96 -6.31 2.34
CA GLU A 155 27.25 -5.71 1.96
C GLU A 155 27.39 -5.60 0.44
N ASP A 156 27.20 -6.69 -0.28
CA ASP A 156 27.44 -6.75 -1.73
C ASP A 156 26.40 -5.97 -2.56
N GLN A 157 25.14 -5.96 -2.14
CA GLN A 157 24.05 -5.42 -2.95
C GLN A 157 23.61 -4.01 -2.54
N LEU A 158 23.94 -3.57 -1.32
CA LEU A 158 23.44 -2.30 -0.80
C LEU A 158 24.57 -1.40 -0.29
N VAL A 159 25.47 -1.93 0.54
CA VAL A 159 26.52 -1.11 1.16
C VAL A 159 27.66 -0.82 0.17
N GLY A 160 28.22 -1.84 -0.44
CA GLY A 160 29.28 -1.69 -1.44
C GLY A 160 28.89 -0.76 -2.59
N PRO A 161 27.69 -0.87 -3.19
CA PRO A 161 27.18 0.08 -4.16
C PRO A 161 26.84 1.47 -3.62
N GLY A 162 26.82 1.69 -2.30
CA GLY A 162 26.49 2.96 -1.66
C GLY A 162 25.00 3.28 -1.57
N ALA A 163 24.13 2.29 -1.76
CA ALA A 163 22.70 2.45 -1.61
C ALA A 163 22.26 2.53 -0.13
N LEU A 164 23.01 1.89 0.77
CA LEU A 164 22.73 1.84 2.21
C LEU A 164 24.00 2.11 3.02
N ASP A 165 23.93 3.02 4.00
CA ASP A 165 24.91 3.08 5.09
C ASP A 165 24.49 2.06 6.16
N PRO A 166 25.34 1.14 6.62
CA PRO A 166 25.01 0.17 7.66
C PRO A 166 24.43 0.78 8.94
N ARG A 167 24.78 2.03 9.25
CA ARG A 167 24.29 2.78 10.42
C ARG A 167 22.80 3.16 10.30
N ASP A 168 22.25 3.18 9.09
CA ASP A 168 20.85 3.50 8.83
C ASP A 168 19.94 2.27 8.98
N LEU A 169 20.52 1.06 8.96
CA LEU A 169 19.78 -0.18 9.08
C LEU A 169 19.36 -0.42 10.52
N VAL A 170 18.06 -0.48 10.74
CA VAL A 170 17.44 -0.73 12.04
C VAL A 170 16.96 -2.17 12.11
N ASP A 171 17.27 -2.85 13.21
CA ASP A 171 16.90 -4.25 13.46
C ASP A 171 17.23 -5.19 12.28
N GLY A 172 18.34 -4.93 11.58
CA GLY A 172 18.80 -5.73 10.46
C GLY A 172 17.82 -5.84 9.28
N SER A 173 16.74 -5.05 9.23
CA SER A 173 15.66 -5.26 8.27
C SER A 173 15.09 -4.01 7.61
N HIS A 174 15.19 -2.84 8.24
CA HIS A 174 14.48 -1.64 7.81
C HIS A 174 15.39 -0.40 7.78
N ALA A 175 15.34 0.38 6.70
CA ALA A 175 16.05 1.66 6.59
C ALA A 175 15.18 2.74 5.95
N MET A 176 15.45 4.01 6.32
CA MET A 176 14.72 5.19 5.84
C MET A 176 15.65 6.23 5.18
N SER A 177 16.93 5.90 4.97
CA SER A 177 17.87 6.85 4.36
C SER A 177 17.49 7.17 2.92
N PRO A 178 17.69 8.43 2.46
CA PRO A 178 17.32 8.86 1.12
C PRO A 178 17.95 8.04 -0.01
N SER A 179 19.21 7.59 0.13
CA SER A 179 19.89 6.74 -0.84
C SER A 179 19.18 5.39 -1.00
N PHE A 180 18.86 4.74 0.12
CA PHE A 180 18.17 3.44 0.14
C PHE A 180 16.77 3.52 -0.45
N LEU A 181 15.97 4.50 -0.02
CA LEU A 181 14.61 4.69 -0.55
C LEU A 181 14.62 5.04 -2.04
N THR A 182 15.66 5.73 -2.53
CA THR A 182 15.83 6.05 -3.96
C THR A 182 16.14 4.80 -4.78
N ASP A 183 17.05 3.95 -4.30
CA ASP A 183 17.37 2.67 -4.93
C ASP A 183 16.12 1.79 -5.04
N GLN A 184 15.39 1.67 -3.93
CA GLN A 184 14.17 0.87 -3.89
C GLN A 184 13.07 1.37 -4.83
N LEU A 185 12.85 2.69 -4.92
CA LEU A 185 11.88 3.22 -5.88
C LEU A 185 12.32 2.92 -7.32
N GLY A 186 13.59 3.04 -7.65
CA GLY A 186 14.12 2.69 -8.97
C GLY A 186 13.82 1.23 -9.35
N ARG A 187 14.05 0.30 -8.41
CA ARG A 187 13.73 -1.13 -8.58
C ARG A 187 12.22 -1.36 -8.72
N SER A 188 11.39 -0.70 -7.89
CA SER A 188 9.93 -0.81 -7.96
C SER A 188 9.38 -0.34 -9.31
N LEU A 189 9.84 0.80 -9.83
CA LEU A 189 9.44 1.30 -11.15
C LEU A 189 9.80 0.31 -12.26
N THR A 190 10.99 -0.30 -12.17
CA THR A 190 11.45 -1.34 -13.10
C THR A 190 10.61 -2.61 -13.00
N ASN A 191 10.38 -3.12 -11.79
CA ASN A 191 9.59 -4.33 -11.55
C ASN A 191 8.15 -4.20 -12.05
N LEU A 192 7.52 -3.03 -11.79
CA LEU A 192 6.16 -2.72 -12.21
C LEU A 192 6.07 -2.33 -13.70
N GLY A 193 7.19 -2.02 -14.33
CA GLY A 193 7.21 -1.56 -15.72
C GLY A 193 6.49 -0.23 -15.96
N VAL A 194 6.50 0.69 -14.98
CA VAL A 194 5.80 1.97 -15.03
C VAL A 194 6.79 3.14 -14.84
N ARG A 195 6.46 4.31 -15.39
CA ARG A 195 7.23 5.54 -15.12
C ARG A 195 6.83 6.21 -13.82
N THR A 196 5.58 5.99 -13.37
CA THR A 196 5.01 6.60 -12.17
C THR A 196 4.21 5.57 -11.39
N VAL A 197 4.48 5.42 -10.09
CA VAL A 197 3.56 4.76 -9.15
C VAL A 197 2.56 5.80 -8.63
N ASP A 198 1.29 5.42 -8.49
CA ASP A 198 0.25 6.34 -8.03
C ASP A 198 0.41 6.65 -6.55
N LEU A 199 0.87 5.66 -5.79
CA LEU A 199 1.09 5.79 -4.36
C LEU A 199 2.33 5.02 -3.92
N LEU A 200 3.24 5.71 -3.21
CA LEU A 200 4.39 5.12 -2.54
C LEU A 200 4.20 5.20 -1.03
N TYR A 201 4.10 4.07 -0.37
CA TYR A 201 4.09 4.03 1.10
C TYR A 201 5.49 3.85 1.68
N LEU A 202 5.76 4.53 2.78
CA LEU A 202 6.83 4.15 3.69
C LEU A 202 6.30 3.00 4.57
N HIS A 203 6.91 1.82 4.44
CA HIS A 203 6.36 0.56 4.93
C HIS A 203 6.69 0.33 6.39
N ASN A 204 5.69 0.31 7.27
CA ASN A 204 5.79 0.08 8.71
C ASN A 204 6.88 0.91 9.43
N ALA A 205 7.20 2.10 8.92
CA ALA A 205 8.30 2.87 9.46
C ALA A 205 8.17 3.21 10.95
N PRO A 206 7.00 3.67 11.46
CA PRO A 206 6.85 3.87 12.89
C PRO A 206 6.96 2.56 13.68
N ASP A 207 6.35 1.48 13.17
CA ASP A 207 6.37 0.17 13.83
C ASP A 207 7.80 -0.41 13.90
N ALA A 208 8.59 -0.22 12.85
CA ALA A 208 9.94 -0.76 12.74
C ALA A 208 11.01 0.07 13.44
N GLN A 209 10.82 1.39 13.61
CA GLN A 209 11.90 2.26 14.04
C GLN A 209 11.60 3.09 15.30
N LEU A 210 10.35 3.56 15.51
CA LEU A 210 10.04 4.56 16.53
C LEU A 210 10.53 4.17 17.93
N ALA A 211 10.26 2.94 18.36
CA ALA A 211 10.66 2.46 19.68
C ALA A 211 12.17 2.21 19.79
N LEU A 212 12.85 1.90 18.67
CA LEU A 212 14.28 1.55 18.66
C LEU A 212 15.19 2.76 18.58
N VAL A 213 14.86 3.75 17.75
CA VAL A 213 15.70 4.94 17.55
C VAL A 213 15.26 6.13 18.41
N GLY A 214 14.09 6.04 19.03
CA GLY A 214 13.48 7.12 19.80
C GLY A 214 12.77 8.17 18.92
N ARG A 215 11.80 8.87 19.53
CA ARG A 215 10.88 9.77 18.82
C ARG A 215 11.59 10.91 18.06
N GLY A 216 12.61 11.51 18.65
CA GLY A 216 13.33 12.63 18.03
C GLY A 216 14.02 12.23 16.75
N GLU A 217 14.81 11.17 16.78
CA GLU A 217 15.51 10.64 15.62
C GLU A 217 14.55 10.09 14.58
N PHE A 218 13.50 9.39 15.00
CA PHE A 218 12.47 8.90 14.07
C PHE A 218 11.81 10.04 13.30
N LEU A 219 11.43 11.13 13.96
CA LEU A 219 10.80 12.29 13.30
C LEU A 219 11.76 12.97 12.31
N ARG A 220 13.05 13.06 12.65
CA ARG A 220 14.08 13.58 11.73
C ARG A 220 14.19 12.72 10.47
N ARG A 221 14.27 11.40 10.62
CA ARG A 221 14.31 10.45 9.49
C ARG A 221 13.02 10.52 8.65
N LEU A 222 11.86 10.65 9.30
CA LEU A 222 10.58 10.76 8.62
C LEU A 222 10.48 12.06 7.80
N GLU A 223 10.98 13.17 8.33
CA GLU A 223 11.06 14.46 7.62
C GLU A 223 11.96 14.36 6.38
N GLU A 224 13.11 13.72 6.48
CA GLU A 224 14.01 13.47 5.35
C GLU A 224 13.36 12.59 4.28
N SER A 225 12.66 11.52 4.71
CA SER A 225 11.92 10.64 3.80
C SER A 225 10.79 11.38 3.07
N PHE A 226 10.04 12.23 3.78
CA PHE A 226 8.97 13.02 3.17
C PHE A 226 9.51 14.08 2.21
N SER A 227 10.62 14.74 2.55
CA SER A 227 11.32 15.67 1.65
C SER A 227 11.76 14.97 0.36
N LEU A 228 12.27 13.73 0.48
CA LEU A 228 12.60 12.90 -0.67
C LEU A 228 11.37 12.56 -1.51
N TYR A 229 10.25 12.20 -0.89
CA TYR A 229 9.03 11.84 -1.61
C TYR A 229 8.39 13.03 -2.31
N GLU A 230 8.48 14.23 -1.75
CA GLU A 230 8.09 15.45 -2.46
C GLU A 230 8.95 15.68 -3.72
N ARG A 231 10.25 15.41 -3.65
CA ARG A 231 11.13 15.43 -4.82
C ARG A 231 10.71 14.38 -5.85
N PHE A 232 10.41 13.14 -5.45
CA PHE A 232 9.91 12.12 -6.38
C PHE A 232 8.60 12.52 -7.06
N ARG A 233 7.73 13.25 -6.35
CA ARG A 233 6.51 13.83 -6.93
C ARG A 233 6.83 14.88 -7.97
N SER A 234 7.72 15.80 -7.67
CA SER A 234 8.14 16.86 -8.62
C SER A 234 8.82 16.28 -9.86
N GLU A 235 9.51 15.15 -9.72
CA GLU A 235 10.11 14.39 -10.83
C GLU A 235 9.08 13.52 -11.60
N GLY A 236 7.82 13.48 -11.18
CA GLY A 236 6.77 12.67 -11.80
C GLY A 236 6.90 11.16 -11.59
N LYS A 237 7.75 10.69 -10.66
CA LYS A 237 7.94 9.27 -10.35
C LYS A 237 6.88 8.72 -9.39
N VAL A 238 6.28 9.59 -8.57
CA VAL A 238 5.29 9.25 -7.56
C VAL A 238 4.12 10.23 -7.64
N GLY A 239 2.89 9.73 -7.61
CA GLY A 239 1.68 10.57 -7.61
C GLY A 239 1.37 11.15 -6.24
N ALA A 240 1.34 10.28 -5.24
CA ALA A 240 1.13 10.58 -3.82
C ALA A 240 1.97 9.66 -2.96
N TYR A 241 2.12 10.00 -1.67
CA TYR A 241 2.78 9.11 -0.71
C TYR A 241 1.99 8.99 0.59
N GLY A 242 2.39 8.04 1.45
CA GLY A 242 1.72 7.77 2.71
C GLY A 242 2.50 6.85 3.64
N LEU A 243 1.82 6.38 4.68
CA LEU A 243 2.33 5.37 5.60
C LEU A 243 1.49 4.10 5.47
N ALA A 244 2.13 2.96 5.26
CA ALA A 244 1.53 1.66 5.52
C ALA A 244 2.05 1.18 6.86
N THR A 245 1.15 0.89 7.81
CA THR A 245 1.49 0.62 9.21
C THR A 245 0.90 -0.70 9.66
N TRP A 246 1.39 -1.20 10.79
CA TRP A 246 0.79 -2.35 11.46
C TRP A 246 0.00 -1.91 12.69
N ASP A 247 0.66 -1.59 13.80
CA ASP A 247 0.00 -1.26 15.07
C ASP A 247 0.02 0.22 15.43
N CYS A 248 1.08 0.94 15.08
CA CYS A 248 1.42 2.24 15.63
C CYS A 248 0.28 3.28 15.58
N LEU A 249 -0.58 3.26 14.55
CA LEU A 249 -1.74 4.16 14.45
C LEU A 249 -2.96 3.68 15.24
N ARG A 250 -3.01 2.38 15.63
CA ARG A 250 -4.16 1.77 16.31
C ARG A 250 -3.95 1.61 17.82
N LEU A 251 -2.71 1.71 18.28
CA LEU A 251 -2.38 1.66 19.70
C LEU A 251 -2.89 2.90 20.44
N PRO A 252 -3.27 2.76 21.73
CA PRO A 252 -3.69 3.92 22.52
C PRO A 252 -2.53 4.87 22.77
N PRO A 253 -2.80 6.18 22.89
CA PRO A 253 -1.80 7.18 23.31
C PRO A 253 -1.17 6.79 24.65
N GLY A 254 0.14 6.98 24.75
CA GLY A 254 0.93 6.57 25.92
C GLY A 254 1.74 5.30 25.72
N ARG A 255 1.42 4.48 24.70
CA ARG A 255 2.31 3.41 24.27
C ARG A 255 3.53 3.99 23.56
N PRO A 256 4.76 3.49 23.81
CA PRO A 256 5.96 4.00 23.14
C PRO A 256 5.89 3.93 21.61
N GLU A 257 5.22 2.90 21.10
CA GLU A 257 5.05 2.63 19.68
C GLU A 257 3.94 3.48 19.04
N HIS A 258 3.09 4.14 19.85
CA HIS A 258 1.99 4.96 19.32
C HIS A 258 2.51 6.13 18.49
N PHE A 259 1.96 6.28 17.29
CA PHE A 259 2.29 7.37 16.37
C PHE A 259 1.03 8.15 15.96
N PRO A 260 0.93 9.47 16.26
CA PRO A 260 -0.20 10.28 15.86
C PRO A 260 -0.20 10.55 14.35
N LEU A 261 -1.32 10.29 13.66
CA LEU A 261 -1.47 10.61 12.24
C LEU A 261 -1.29 12.10 11.94
N GLU A 262 -1.77 12.97 12.85
CA GLU A 262 -1.59 14.42 12.74
C GLU A 262 -0.10 14.83 12.70
N ALA A 263 0.78 14.09 13.38
CA ALA A 263 2.22 14.36 13.34
C ALA A 263 2.80 14.10 11.94
N ALA A 264 2.35 13.04 11.25
CA ALA A 264 2.74 12.78 9.85
C ALA A 264 2.26 13.91 8.92
N VAL A 265 1.00 14.33 9.06
CA VAL A 265 0.43 15.42 8.25
C VAL A 265 1.16 16.74 8.49
N ARG A 266 1.51 17.06 9.75
CA ARG A 266 2.31 18.26 10.06
C ARG A 266 3.69 18.23 9.42
N LEU A 267 4.38 17.09 9.46
CA LEU A 267 5.68 16.93 8.79
C LEU A 267 5.55 17.09 7.28
N ALA A 268 4.53 16.46 6.69
CA ALA A 268 4.28 16.58 5.27
C ALA A 268 4.01 18.05 4.85
N ARG A 269 3.22 18.80 5.65
CA ARG A 269 3.01 20.23 5.45
C ARG A 269 4.29 21.05 5.59
N LYS A 270 5.14 20.70 6.56
CA LYS A 270 6.43 21.37 6.75
C LYS A 270 7.33 21.28 5.52
N VAL A 271 7.36 20.13 4.86
CA VAL A 271 8.28 19.87 3.73
C VAL A 271 7.67 20.14 2.36
N GLY A 272 6.36 19.96 2.19
CA GLY A 272 5.65 20.08 0.89
C GLY A 272 4.60 21.20 0.83
N GLY A 273 4.44 21.98 1.91
CA GLY A 273 3.40 23.02 1.98
C GLY A 273 1.99 22.43 2.05
N GLU A 274 0.97 23.24 1.75
CA GLU A 274 -0.44 22.79 1.79
C GLU A 274 -0.75 21.76 0.69
N GLU A 275 -0.03 21.81 -0.44
CA GLU A 275 -0.17 20.88 -1.57
C GLU A 275 0.72 19.63 -1.42
N HIS A 276 1.20 19.34 -0.20
CA HIS A 276 2.01 18.14 0.07
C HIS A 276 1.37 16.86 -0.46
N GLY A 277 2.18 15.84 -0.73
CA GLY A 277 1.72 14.58 -1.32
C GLY A 277 1.32 13.48 -0.34
N PHE A 278 1.39 13.71 0.97
CA PHE A 278 0.92 12.76 1.97
C PHE A 278 -0.61 12.71 1.93
N ARG A 279 -1.17 11.68 1.30
CA ARG A 279 -2.61 11.59 1.02
C ARG A 279 -3.26 10.30 1.49
N PHE A 280 -2.49 9.26 1.85
CA PHE A 280 -3.05 7.95 2.16
C PHE A 280 -2.37 7.32 3.38
N VAL A 281 -3.14 6.49 4.09
CA VAL A 281 -2.63 5.53 5.07
C VAL A 281 -3.20 4.15 4.82
N GLN A 282 -2.42 3.13 5.17
CA GLN A 282 -2.83 1.73 5.13
C GLN A 282 -2.57 1.11 6.50
N PHE A 283 -3.55 0.38 7.04
CA PHE A 283 -3.46 -0.27 8.34
C PHE A 283 -4.37 -1.49 8.42
N PRO A 284 -4.09 -2.45 9.34
CA PRO A 284 -4.96 -3.60 9.54
C PRO A 284 -6.35 -3.20 10.03
N PHE A 285 -7.39 -3.80 9.41
CA PHE A 285 -8.77 -3.71 9.89
C PHE A 285 -9.58 -4.93 9.46
N SER A 286 -10.21 -5.57 10.42
CA SER A 286 -11.10 -6.71 10.21
C SER A 286 -12.06 -6.86 11.40
N ALA A 287 -12.99 -7.80 11.31
CA ALA A 287 -13.87 -8.13 12.43
C ALA A 287 -13.12 -8.59 13.71
N ALA A 288 -11.89 -9.09 13.57
CA ALA A 288 -11.02 -9.48 14.67
C ALA A 288 -9.97 -8.43 15.05
N MET A 289 -9.93 -7.29 14.36
CA MET A 289 -9.01 -6.16 14.59
C MET A 289 -9.79 -4.84 14.36
N PRO A 290 -10.78 -4.51 15.23
CA PRO A 290 -11.69 -3.38 15.01
C PRO A 290 -11.16 -2.04 15.55
N GLU A 291 -10.01 -1.98 16.23
CA GLU A 291 -9.52 -0.86 17.05
C GLU A 291 -9.48 0.46 16.27
N ALA A 292 -9.14 0.41 14.97
CA ALA A 292 -9.07 1.60 14.13
C ALA A 292 -10.43 2.35 14.01
N TRP A 293 -11.54 1.66 14.24
CA TRP A 293 -12.89 2.23 14.26
C TRP A 293 -13.44 2.36 15.68
N ALA A 294 -13.20 1.35 16.53
CA ALA A 294 -13.83 1.24 17.86
C ALA A 294 -13.14 2.14 18.92
N GLU A 295 -11.84 2.42 18.75
CA GLU A 295 -11.06 3.11 19.79
C GLU A 295 -10.64 4.52 19.36
N ALA A 296 -10.74 5.47 20.30
CA ALA A 296 -10.29 6.86 20.11
C ALA A 296 -8.77 6.99 20.37
N THR A 297 -7.97 6.44 19.44
CA THR A 297 -6.51 6.38 19.57
C THR A 297 -5.78 7.60 19.00
N GLN A 298 -6.42 8.42 18.17
CA GLN A 298 -5.76 9.47 17.42
C GLN A 298 -6.10 10.88 17.96
N PRO A 299 -5.11 11.63 18.49
CA PRO A 299 -5.29 13.02 18.83
C PRO A 299 -5.26 13.90 17.58
N VAL A 300 -6.28 14.71 17.36
CA VAL A 300 -6.37 15.69 16.27
C VAL A 300 -7.00 16.98 16.80
N GLY A 301 -6.27 18.10 16.74
CA GLY A 301 -6.79 19.40 17.16
C GLY A 301 -7.24 19.45 18.63
N GLY A 302 -6.61 18.66 19.50
CA GLY A 302 -6.97 18.55 20.93
C GLY A 302 -8.08 17.55 21.26
N GLU A 303 -8.75 16.97 20.27
CA GLU A 303 -9.76 15.93 20.44
C GLU A 303 -9.14 14.54 20.23
N ARG A 304 -9.73 13.52 20.85
CA ARG A 304 -9.41 12.11 20.56
C ARG A 304 -10.44 11.52 19.62
N LEU A 305 -9.99 11.00 18.51
CA LEU A 305 -10.81 10.42 17.45
C LEU A 305 -10.40 8.97 17.17
N SER A 306 -11.30 8.18 16.59
CA SER A 306 -10.91 6.92 15.98
C SER A 306 -9.99 7.20 14.77
N LEU A 307 -9.21 6.21 14.35
CA LEU A 307 -8.27 6.40 13.24
C LEU A 307 -8.99 6.80 11.94
N PHE A 308 -10.15 6.20 11.64
CA PHE A 308 -10.94 6.58 10.46
C PHE A 308 -11.46 8.02 10.55
N ALA A 309 -11.96 8.44 11.71
CA ALA A 309 -12.43 9.81 11.92
C ALA A 309 -11.28 10.83 11.85
N ALA A 310 -10.14 10.50 12.42
CA ALA A 310 -8.93 11.32 12.34
C ALA A 310 -8.44 11.48 10.90
N ALA A 311 -8.40 10.39 10.13
CA ALA A 311 -8.00 10.42 8.73
C ALA A 311 -8.96 11.27 7.88
N ALA A 312 -10.27 11.12 8.09
CA ALA A 312 -11.27 11.94 7.42
C ALA A 312 -11.09 13.45 7.72
N ARG A 313 -10.88 13.80 9.00
CA ARG A 313 -10.64 15.20 9.44
C ARG A 313 -9.35 15.78 8.84
N LEU A 314 -8.33 14.95 8.67
CA LEU A 314 -7.04 15.31 8.09
C LEU A 314 -7.01 15.19 6.55
N ARG A 315 -8.11 14.80 5.91
CA ARG A 315 -8.24 14.58 4.46
C ARG A 315 -7.24 13.54 3.93
N VAL A 316 -7.05 12.46 4.68
CA VAL A 316 -6.19 11.32 4.34
C VAL A 316 -7.08 10.12 3.99
N GLY A 317 -6.86 9.52 2.83
CA GLY A 317 -7.57 8.33 2.38
C GLY A 317 -7.09 7.08 3.11
N CYS A 318 -8.01 6.19 3.47
CA CYS A 318 -7.72 4.96 4.20
C CYS A 318 -7.92 3.72 3.34
N PHE A 319 -6.86 2.93 3.19
CA PHE A 319 -6.95 1.53 2.78
C PHE A 319 -6.77 0.62 3.97
N THR A 320 -7.42 -0.54 3.96
CA THR A 320 -7.27 -1.52 5.04
C THR A 320 -6.61 -2.79 4.56
N SER A 321 -5.73 -3.32 5.39
CA SER A 321 -5.04 -4.59 5.16
C SER A 321 -5.62 -5.69 6.06
N VAL A 322 -5.28 -6.95 5.76
CA VAL A 322 -5.64 -8.15 6.56
C VAL A 322 -7.16 -8.35 6.78
N PRO A 323 -8.03 -8.02 5.82
CA PRO A 323 -9.49 -8.09 6.04
C PRO A 323 -9.98 -9.51 6.33
N LEU A 324 -9.25 -10.54 5.88
CA LEU A 324 -9.55 -11.95 6.11
C LEU A 324 -8.68 -12.61 7.19
N LEU A 325 -7.89 -11.84 7.94
CA LEU A 325 -6.95 -12.33 8.95
C LEU A 325 -6.12 -13.52 8.41
N GLN A 326 -5.47 -13.32 7.25
CA GLN A 326 -4.73 -14.34 6.50
C GLN A 326 -5.55 -15.62 6.20
N GLY A 327 -6.85 -15.47 5.96
CA GLY A 327 -7.77 -16.55 5.64
C GLY A 327 -8.43 -17.22 6.84
N ARG A 328 -8.14 -16.82 8.08
CA ARG A 328 -8.80 -17.38 9.29
C ARG A 328 -10.29 -17.05 9.26
N LEU A 329 -10.68 -15.81 8.98
CA LEU A 329 -12.09 -15.40 8.92
C LEU A 329 -12.83 -16.04 7.74
N ALA A 330 -12.14 -16.39 6.66
CA ALA A 330 -12.75 -17.10 5.53
C ALA A 330 -13.13 -18.55 5.86
N ARG A 331 -12.38 -19.23 6.76
CA ARG A 331 -12.62 -20.63 7.14
C ARG A 331 -13.60 -20.80 8.28
N GLY A 332 -13.60 -19.92 9.25
CA GLY A 332 -14.36 -20.05 10.49
C GLY A 332 -15.15 -18.81 10.91
N GLY A 333 -15.16 -17.76 10.06
CA GLY A 333 -15.89 -16.53 10.37
C GLY A 333 -17.41 -16.66 10.27
N PRO A 334 -18.15 -15.69 10.83
CA PRO A 334 -19.60 -15.67 10.75
C PRO A 334 -20.06 -15.43 9.31
N LYS A 335 -21.27 -15.95 9.00
CA LYS A 335 -22.00 -15.73 7.75
C LYS A 335 -23.18 -14.80 8.00
N ARG A 336 -23.46 -13.85 7.09
CA ARG A 336 -24.56 -12.91 7.22
C ARG A 336 -25.25 -12.64 5.89
N GLY A 337 -26.57 -12.58 5.89
CA GLY A 337 -27.35 -12.13 4.73
C GLY A 337 -27.11 -12.90 3.44
N GLY A 338 -26.92 -14.21 3.52
CA GLY A 338 -26.61 -15.06 2.37
C GLY A 338 -25.17 -14.93 1.85
N LEU A 339 -24.29 -14.22 2.57
CA LEU A 339 -22.86 -14.13 2.27
C LEU A 339 -22.10 -15.31 2.86
N THR A 340 -21.04 -15.74 2.20
CA THR A 340 -20.08 -16.68 2.80
C THR A 340 -19.30 -15.99 3.94
N ALA A 341 -18.51 -16.75 4.70
CA ALA A 341 -17.68 -16.17 5.76
C ALA A 341 -16.65 -15.17 5.19
N ALA A 342 -16.02 -15.50 4.06
CA ALA A 342 -15.08 -14.59 3.39
C ALA A 342 -15.78 -13.31 2.91
N GLN A 343 -16.92 -13.45 2.26
CA GLN A 343 -17.71 -12.31 1.81
C GLN A 343 -18.22 -11.46 2.97
N THR A 344 -18.65 -12.05 4.08
CA THR A 344 -19.08 -11.31 5.29
C THR A 344 -17.93 -10.48 5.87
N ALA A 345 -16.75 -11.08 6.01
CA ALA A 345 -15.57 -10.37 6.51
C ALA A 345 -15.12 -9.22 5.57
N LEU A 346 -15.16 -9.45 4.26
CA LEU A 346 -14.86 -8.39 3.28
C LEU A 346 -15.94 -7.31 3.25
N GLN A 347 -17.20 -7.69 3.37
CA GLN A 347 -18.31 -6.76 3.44
C GLN A 347 -18.21 -5.87 4.69
N PHE A 348 -17.84 -6.44 5.84
CA PHE A 348 -17.54 -5.67 7.05
C PHE A 348 -16.40 -4.67 6.80
N ALA A 349 -15.25 -5.13 6.33
CA ALA A 349 -14.10 -4.28 6.13
C ALA A 349 -14.33 -3.17 5.08
N ARG A 350 -15.12 -3.46 4.01
CA ARG A 350 -15.44 -2.45 2.98
C ARG A 350 -16.56 -1.49 3.39
N SER A 351 -17.32 -1.81 4.44
CA SER A 351 -18.47 -0.99 4.86
C SER A 351 -18.14 -0.02 5.98
N VAL A 352 -16.94 -0.11 6.60
CA VAL A 352 -16.58 0.83 7.66
C VAL A 352 -16.56 2.27 7.12
N PRO A 353 -17.21 3.22 7.79
CA PRO A 353 -17.20 4.62 7.39
C PRO A 353 -15.78 5.19 7.31
N GLY A 354 -15.46 5.89 6.23
CA GLY A 354 -14.16 6.52 6.03
C GLY A 354 -13.11 5.66 5.32
N THR A 355 -13.38 4.37 5.05
CA THR A 355 -12.47 3.55 4.23
C THR A 355 -12.66 3.80 2.73
N ILE A 356 -11.59 3.71 1.95
CA ILE A 356 -11.67 3.54 0.50
C ILE A 356 -11.98 2.08 0.19
N GLY A 357 -11.26 1.14 0.80
CA GLY A 357 -11.53 -0.28 0.67
C GLY A 357 -10.46 -1.18 1.27
N PRO A 358 -10.80 -2.45 1.56
CA PRO A 358 -9.85 -3.46 1.95
C PRO A 358 -9.02 -3.95 0.75
N LEU A 359 -7.75 -4.27 1.04
CA LEU A 359 -6.81 -4.89 0.11
C LEU A 359 -6.76 -6.39 0.40
N VAL A 360 -7.23 -7.20 -0.54
CA VAL A 360 -7.39 -8.64 -0.34
C VAL A 360 -6.54 -9.44 -1.32
N GLY A 361 -5.81 -10.43 -0.77
CA GLY A 361 -5.09 -11.42 -1.58
C GLY A 361 -6.07 -12.50 -2.08
N GLN A 362 -6.16 -12.68 -3.40
CA GLN A 362 -7.15 -13.57 -4.03
C GLN A 362 -6.59 -14.26 -5.28
N LYS A 363 -5.49 -14.99 -5.12
CA LYS A 363 -4.81 -15.65 -6.23
C LYS A 363 -5.45 -16.97 -6.71
N ARG A 364 -6.40 -17.54 -5.94
CA ARG A 364 -7.16 -18.73 -6.34
C ARG A 364 -8.40 -18.31 -7.14
N PRO A 365 -8.68 -18.90 -8.30
CA PRO A 365 -9.83 -18.52 -9.14
C PRO A 365 -11.17 -18.52 -8.40
N GLU A 366 -11.39 -19.52 -7.53
CA GLU A 366 -12.63 -19.69 -6.77
C GLU A 366 -12.81 -18.52 -5.77
N HIS A 367 -11.75 -18.18 -5.04
CA HIS A 367 -11.77 -17.07 -4.08
C HIS A 367 -11.89 -15.71 -4.81
N LEU A 368 -11.26 -15.60 -6.00
CA LEU A 368 -11.36 -14.40 -6.81
C LEU A 368 -12.80 -14.17 -7.28
N SER A 369 -13.44 -15.22 -7.85
CA SER A 369 -14.83 -15.15 -8.30
C SER A 369 -15.76 -14.77 -7.13
N GLU A 370 -15.67 -15.49 -6.01
CA GLU A 370 -16.44 -15.23 -4.80
C GLU A 370 -16.31 -13.78 -4.30
N ASN A 371 -15.08 -13.26 -4.22
CA ASN A 371 -14.84 -11.92 -3.72
C ASN A 371 -15.31 -10.84 -4.71
N LEU A 372 -15.16 -11.06 -6.02
CA LEU A 372 -15.61 -10.12 -7.04
C LEU A 372 -17.14 -9.98 -7.11
N GLU A 373 -17.91 -10.98 -6.65
CA GLU A 373 -19.37 -10.88 -6.53
C GLU A 373 -19.81 -9.76 -5.57
N LEU A 374 -18.99 -9.46 -4.54
CA LEU A 374 -19.27 -8.35 -3.64
C LEU A 374 -19.30 -6.98 -4.34
N ALA A 375 -18.63 -6.82 -5.45
CA ALA A 375 -18.67 -5.57 -6.21
C ALA A 375 -20.10 -5.22 -6.66
N ALA A 376 -20.94 -6.22 -6.95
CA ALA A 376 -22.35 -6.05 -7.33
C ALA A 376 -23.29 -5.84 -6.14
N ARG A 377 -22.79 -5.98 -4.91
CA ARG A 377 -23.59 -5.74 -3.69
C ARG A 377 -23.30 -4.36 -3.12
N ARG A 378 -24.31 -3.71 -2.59
CA ARG A 378 -24.14 -2.45 -1.86
C ARG A 378 -23.31 -2.68 -0.59
N SER A 379 -22.45 -1.72 -0.27
CA SER A 379 -21.84 -1.67 1.08
C SER A 379 -22.95 -1.51 2.12
N TRP A 380 -22.75 -2.04 3.31
CA TRP A 380 -23.67 -1.71 4.41
C TRP A 380 -23.60 -0.21 4.69
N ASP A 381 -24.76 0.38 5.00
CA ASP A 381 -24.81 1.73 5.52
C ASP A 381 -24.23 1.82 6.94
N ALA A 382 -23.98 3.02 7.42
CA ALA A 382 -23.37 3.22 8.73
C ALA A 382 -24.18 2.60 9.89
N PRO A 383 -25.54 2.69 9.95
CA PRO A 383 -26.34 2.00 10.97
C PRO A 383 -26.17 0.48 10.92
N THR A 384 -26.26 -0.14 9.74
CA THR A 384 -26.10 -1.60 9.57
C THR A 384 -24.70 -2.06 9.97
N PHE A 385 -23.66 -1.30 9.55
CA PHE A 385 -22.27 -1.57 9.94
C PHE A 385 -22.11 -1.50 11.46
N THR A 386 -22.57 -0.43 12.11
CA THR A 386 -22.45 -0.22 13.56
C THR A 386 -23.17 -1.32 14.34
N ALA A 387 -24.39 -1.66 13.96
CA ALA A 387 -25.13 -2.74 14.60
C ALA A 387 -24.38 -4.08 14.53
N TYR A 388 -23.80 -4.40 13.37
CA TYR A 388 -23.02 -5.64 13.24
C TYR A 388 -21.69 -5.61 13.99
N ALA A 389 -21.00 -4.47 14.04
CA ALA A 389 -19.80 -4.30 14.84
C ALA A 389 -20.08 -4.55 16.34
N GLN A 390 -21.17 -4.00 16.87
CA GLN A 390 -21.64 -4.24 18.25
C GLN A 390 -21.99 -5.70 18.51
N GLU A 391 -22.64 -6.38 17.56
CA GLU A 391 -22.91 -7.83 17.68
C GLU A 391 -21.61 -8.65 17.80
N LEU A 392 -20.54 -8.24 17.11
CA LEU A 392 -19.23 -8.91 17.19
C LEU A 392 -18.55 -8.68 18.55
N GLU A 393 -18.61 -7.48 19.11
CA GLU A 393 -18.05 -7.14 20.43
C GLU A 393 -18.69 -7.99 21.54
N VAL A 394 -20.02 -8.20 21.48
CA VAL A 394 -20.76 -9.03 22.46
C VAL A 394 -20.39 -10.51 22.37
N ARG A 395 -20.01 -11.00 21.18
CA ARG A 395 -19.68 -12.44 20.99
C ARG A 395 -18.25 -12.80 21.37
N GLY A 396 -17.38 -11.79 21.61
CA GLY A 396 -15.95 -11.99 21.77
C GLY A 396 -15.26 -12.43 20.46
N PRO A 397 -13.92 -12.39 20.44
CA PRO A 397 -13.18 -12.84 19.25
C PRO A 397 -13.26 -14.36 19.05
#